data_bbabd796e6948c55869536a061b2b8d9
#
_entry.id   bbabd796e6948c55869536a061b2b8d9
#
_cell.length_a   1.000
_cell.length_b   1.000
_cell.length_c   1.000
_cell.angle_alpha   90.00
_cell.angle_beta   90.00
_cell.angle_gamma   90.00
#
_symmetry.space_group_name_H-M   'P 1'
#
loop_
_entity.id
_entity.type
_entity.pdbx_description
1 polymer ?
#
loop_
_entity_poly.entity_id
_entity_poly.type
_entity_poly.pdbx_seq_one_letter_code
_entity_poly.pdbx_strand_id
1 'polypeptide(L)'
;ASLIYIGLALERPLWWVVVGTIVGLLVLQASVVNFVLFRRDGVTMGTDDDAPKLRLLVAGLTAAAVAAAAIVGYTKWTVPDRTTDNDMSTVVGIASSVAEASATFTPGAPNVSIDRATSLMAPQRAEAYRNEFNAVAKDLTSRGVAGQASTVSAGIETIGPNFASVAVVMRATQNTPNKPAQATVLGLRVTLTKQDGRWL
;
A
#
# COMPACT_ATOMS: atom_id res chain seq x y z
N ALA A 1 20.10 3.73 -23.78
CA ALA A 1 18.87 3.16 -24.37
C ALA A 1 18.48 1.82 -23.75
N SER A 2 19.42 0.85 -23.60
CA SER A 2 19.12 -0.50 -23.07
C SER A 2 18.64 -0.52 -21.62
N LEU A 3 19.17 0.32 -20.73
CA LEU A 3 18.75 0.38 -19.32
C LEU A 3 17.31 0.90 -19.17
N ILE A 4 16.90 1.85 -20.01
CA ILE A 4 15.52 2.37 -20.03
C ILE A 4 14.57 1.28 -20.54
N TYR A 5 14.97 0.55 -21.58
CA TYR A 5 14.17 -0.54 -22.13
C TYR A 5 14.01 -1.70 -21.12
N ILE A 6 15.07 -2.07 -20.41
CA ILE A 6 15.04 -3.07 -19.35
C ILE A 6 14.14 -2.63 -18.20
N GLY A 7 14.20 -1.34 -17.81
CA GLY A 7 13.32 -0.78 -16.78
C GLY A 7 11.84 -0.85 -17.15
N LEU A 8 11.51 -0.53 -18.40
CA LEU A 8 10.12 -0.60 -18.91
C LEU A 8 9.64 -2.04 -19.09
N ALA A 9 10.47 -2.92 -19.65
CA ALA A 9 10.11 -4.31 -19.95
C ALA A 9 9.94 -5.19 -18.70
N LEU A 10 10.57 -4.81 -17.58
CA LEU A 10 10.48 -5.54 -16.31
C LEU A 10 9.52 -4.89 -15.30
N GLU A 11 8.68 -3.94 -15.72
CA GLU A 11 7.76 -3.19 -14.85
C GLU A 11 8.45 -2.64 -13.59
N ARG A 12 9.73 -2.26 -13.73
CA ARG A 12 10.50 -1.72 -12.61
C ARG A 12 10.00 -0.33 -12.26
N PRO A 13 9.99 0.05 -10.97
CA PRO A 13 9.50 1.34 -10.55
C PRO A 13 10.25 2.48 -11.26
N LEU A 14 9.55 3.56 -11.60
CA LEU A 14 10.06 4.70 -12.36
C LEU A 14 11.37 5.28 -11.83
N TRP A 15 11.61 5.20 -10.51
CA TRP A 15 12.85 5.64 -9.90
C TRP A 15 14.08 4.91 -10.44
N TRP A 16 13.98 3.62 -10.75
CA TRP A 16 15.06 2.84 -11.34
C TRP A 16 15.48 3.38 -12.71
N VAL A 17 14.49 3.74 -13.53
CA VAL A 17 14.72 4.34 -14.86
C VAL A 17 15.42 5.69 -14.72
N VAL A 18 14.98 6.50 -13.76
CA VAL A 18 15.55 7.83 -13.50
C VAL A 18 16.98 7.73 -12.97
N VAL A 19 17.24 6.87 -11.99
CA VAL A 19 18.60 6.63 -11.47
C VAL A 19 19.52 6.10 -12.57
N GLY A 20 19.07 5.12 -13.36
CA GLY A 20 19.82 4.60 -14.50
C GLY A 20 20.14 5.66 -15.55
N THR A 21 19.19 6.57 -15.80
CA THR A 21 19.38 7.68 -16.74
C THR A 21 20.39 8.70 -16.22
N ILE A 22 20.31 9.08 -14.94
CA ILE A 22 21.26 10.00 -14.29
C ILE A 22 22.67 9.42 -14.33
N VAL A 23 22.84 8.17 -13.92
CA VAL A 23 24.14 7.49 -13.95
C VAL A 23 24.68 7.42 -15.39
N GLY A 24 23.83 7.08 -16.37
CA GLY A 24 24.20 7.06 -17.77
C GLY A 24 24.66 8.42 -18.29
N LEU A 25 23.96 9.51 -17.92
CA LEU A 25 24.36 10.88 -18.25
C LEU A 25 25.68 11.29 -17.62
N LEU A 26 25.92 10.93 -16.35
CA LEU A 26 27.17 11.22 -15.65
C LEU A 26 28.36 10.50 -16.32
N VAL A 27 28.18 9.23 -16.69
CA VAL A 27 29.22 8.47 -17.42
C VAL A 27 29.49 9.09 -18.79
N LEU A 28 28.46 9.51 -19.51
CA LEU A 28 28.57 10.16 -20.80
C LEU A 28 29.31 11.50 -20.67
N GLN A 29 28.94 12.31 -19.66
CA GLN A 29 29.61 13.58 -19.36
C GLN A 29 31.09 13.37 -19.02
N ALA A 30 31.41 12.41 -18.15
CA ALA A 30 32.80 12.08 -17.84
C ALA A 30 33.58 11.64 -19.07
N SER A 31 32.98 10.83 -19.95
CA SER A 31 33.59 10.38 -21.19
C SER A 31 33.86 11.54 -22.17
N VAL A 32 32.90 12.45 -22.31
CA VAL A 32 33.04 13.64 -23.17
C VAL A 32 34.15 14.56 -22.63
N VAL A 33 34.16 14.84 -21.34
CA VAL A 33 35.20 15.67 -20.71
C VAL A 33 36.57 15.04 -20.91
N ASN A 34 36.69 13.73 -20.65
CA ASN A 34 37.97 13.01 -20.85
C ASN A 34 38.40 13.04 -22.32
N PHE A 35 37.50 12.89 -23.27
CA PHE A 35 37.79 12.97 -24.70
C PHE A 35 38.26 14.38 -25.12
N VAL A 36 37.60 15.42 -24.61
CA VAL A 36 37.96 16.82 -24.88
C VAL A 36 39.37 17.13 -24.34
N LEU A 37 39.64 16.75 -23.10
CA LEU A 37 40.97 16.93 -22.47
C LEU A 37 42.06 16.18 -23.25
N PHE A 38 41.83 14.94 -23.63
CA PHE A 38 42.75 14.15 -24.42
C PHE A 38 43.05 14.81 -25.78
N ARG A 39 42.04 15.35 -26.44
CA ARG A 39 42.21 15.95 -27.76
C ARG A 39 42.86 17.34 -27.72
N ARG A 40 42.70 18.05 -26.62
CA ARG A 40 43.23 19.41 -26.43
C ARG A 40 44.65 19.40 -25.86
N ASP A 41 44.88 18.62 -24.83
CA ASP A 41 46.08 18.73 -24.00
C ASP A 41 46.89 17.41 -23.98
N GLY A 42 46.46 16.38 -24.70
CA GLY A 42 47.12 15.07 -24.75
C GLY A 42 47.05 14.27 -23.45
N VAL A 43 46.27 14.73 -22.46
CA VAL A 43 46.14 14.13 -21.13
C VAL A 43 44.75 13.54 -20.93
N THR A 44 44.62 12.48 -20.12
CA THR A 44 43.32 11.90 -19.75
C THR A 44 43.06 12.13 -18.26
N MET A 45 41.79 12.17 -17.86
CA MET A 45 41.44 12.22 -16.44
C MET A 45 42.01 11.00 -15.69
N GLY A 46 43.17 11.14 -15.13
CA GLY A 46 43.80 10.07 -14.37
C GLY A 46 45.27 9.84 -14.62
N THR A 47 45.87 10.49 -15.64
CA THR A 47 47.23 10.18 -16.06
C THR A 47 48.29 11.25 -15.73
N ASP A 48 47.92 12.49 -15.40
CA ASP A 48 48.91 13.46 -14.96
C ASP A 48 48.34 14.55 -14.07
N ASP A 49 49.12 15.09 -13.15
CA ASP A 49 48.66 15.84 -12.00
C ASP A 49 48.82 17.37 -12.12
N ASP A 50 48.64 17.93 -13.28
CA ASP A 50 48.76 19.38 -13.47
C ASP A 50 47.65 20.19 -12.78
N ALA A 51 46.54 19.54 -12.34
CA ALA A 51 45.46 20.22 -11.60
C ALA A 51 44.76 19.35 -10.54
N PRO A 52 45.45 18.90 -9.48
CA PRO A 52 44.87 18.00 -8.47
C PRO A 52 43.62 18.61 -7.76
N LYS A 53 43.57 19.94 -7.62
CA LYS A 53 42.44 20.66 -7.02
C LYS A 53 41.18 20.60 -7.90
N LEU A 54 41.33 20.70 -9.22
CA LEU A 54 40.20 20.62 -10.17
C LEU A 54 39.63 19.20 -10.18
N ARG A 55 40.46 18.18 -10.13
CA ARG A 55 40.09 16.78 -10.08
C ARG A 55 39.30 16.46 -8.80
N LEU A 56 39.75 16.93 -7.63
CA LEU A 56 39.06 16.82 -6.36
C LEU A 56 37.70 17.52 -6.39
N LEU A 57 37.62 18.70 -7.00
CA LEU A 57 36.38 19.47 -7.14
C LEU A 57 35.36 18.73 -8.02
N VAL A 58 35.79 18.19 -9.17
CA VAL A 58 34.92 17.42 -10.07
C VAL A 58 34.45 16.13 -9.40
N ALA A 59 35.34 15.39 -8.74
CA ALA A 59 34.98 14.19 -8.00
C ALA A 59 34.00 14.50 -6.85
N GLY A 60 34.22 15.58 -6.10
CA GLY A 60 33.36 16.02 -5.02
C GLY A 60 31.97 16.43 -5.51
N LEU A 61 31.88 17.20 -6.60
CA LEU A 61 30.59 17.58 -7.21
C LEU A 61 29.81 16.37 -7.74
N THR A 62 30.52 15.44 -8.36
CA THR A 62 29.88 14.21 -8.86
C THR A 62 29.34 13.36 -7.72
N ALA A 63 30.12 13.16 -6.65
CA ALA A 63 29.68 12.44 -5.47
C ALA A 63 28.48 13.13 -4.78
N ALA A 64 28.51 14.46 -4.66
CA ALA A 64 27.41 15.23 -4.10
C ALA A 64 26.12 15.10 -4.95
N ALA A 65 26.25 15.16 -6.27
CA ALA A 65 25.11 15.00 -7.20
C ALA A 65 24.49 13.61 -7.11
N VAL A 66 25.32 12.56 -7.04
CA VAL A 66 24.85 11.17 -6.87
C VAL A 66 24.14 11.00 -5.51
N ALA A 67 24.73 11.53 -4.42
CA ALA A 67 24.11 11.48 -3.09
C ALA A 67 22.76 12.22 -3.06
N ALA A 68 22.69 13.42 -3.64
CA ALA A 68 21.44 14.18 -3.74
C ALA A 68 20.37 13.43 -4.54
N ALA A 69 20.74 12.85 -5.69
CA ALA A 69 19.83 12.04 -6.51
C ALA A 69 19.32 10.79 -5.77
N ALA A 70 20.19 10.12 -5.00
CA ALA A 70 19.81 8.97 -4.18
C ALA A 70 18.83 9.35 -3.06
N ILE A 71 19.09 10.47 -2.36
CA ILE A 71 18.20 10.98 -1.30
C ILE A 71 16.83 11.37 -1.88
N VAL A 72 16.79 12.11 -2.98
CA VAL A 72 15.54 12.51 -3.64
C VAL A 72 14.78 11.28 -4.14
N GLY A 73 15.46 10.33 -4.77
CA GLY A 73 14.84 9.08 -5.23
C GLY A 73 14.24 8.28 -4.06
N TYR A 74 14.98 8.14 -2.97
CA TYR A 74 14.50 7.44 -1.80
C TYR A 74 13.28 8.11 -1.16
N THR A 75 13.35 9.44 -0.92
CA THR A 75 12.30 10.16 -0.21
C THR A 75 11.04 10.41 -1.04
N LYS A 76 11.19 10.58 -2.36
CA LYS A 76 10.05 10.94 -3.23
C LYS A 76 9.37 9.74 -3.87
N TRP A 77 10.05 8.60 -3.99
CA TRP A 77 9.49 7.43 -4.67
C TRP A 77 9.45 6.19 -3.79
N THR A 78 10.55 5.81 -3.12
CA THR A 78 10.58 4.56 -2.36
C THR A 78 9.73 4.62 -1.09
N VAL A 79 9.74 5.75 -0.37
CA VAL A 79 8.96 5.91 0.88
C VAL A 79 7.46 5.97 0.60
N PRO A 80 6.95 6.78 -0.37
CA PRO A 80 5.53 6.79 -0.71
C PRO A 80 5.00 5.44 -1.19
N ASP A 81 5.76 4.72 -2.03
CA ASP A 81 5.35 3.40 -2.52
C ASP A 81 5.15 2.40 -1.37
N ARG A 82 6.11 2.34 -0.43
CA ARG A 82 6.00 1.47 0.74
C ARG A 82 4.85 1.83 1.68
N THR A 83 4.58 3.12 1.86
CA THR A 83 3.43 3.55 2.67
C THR A 83 2.12 3.16 2.01
N THR A 84 2.02 3.29 0.70
CA THR A 84 0.84 2.88 -0.06
C THR A 84 0.63 1.36 0.01
N ASP A 85 1.66 0.56 -0.14
CA ASP A 85 1.58 -0.90 -0.04
C ASP A 85 1.14 -1.36 1.38
N ASN A 86 1.69 -0.72 2.42
CA ASN A 86 1.28 -0.97 3.80
C ASN A 86 -0.18 -0.54 4.06
N ASP A 87 -0.59 0.61 3.54
CA ASP A 87 -1.96 1.08 3.64
C ASP A 87 -2.91 0.12 2.91
N MET A 88 -2.55 -0.37 1.72
CA MET A 88 -3.35 -1.35 0.98
C MET A 88 -3.58 -2.64 1.77
N SER A 89 -2.54 -3.24 2.32
CA SER A 89 -2.66 -4.46 3.11
C SER A 89 -3.48 -4.25 4.39
N THR A 90 -3.28 -3.12 5.06
CA THR A 90 -4.00 -2.73 6.27
C THR A 90 -5.50 -2.54 5.99
N VAL A 91 -5.82 -1.80 4.93
CA VAL A 91 -7.20 -1.51 4.52
C VAL A 91 -7.97 -2.79 4.18
N VAL A 92 -7.35 -3.70 3.42
CA VAL A 92 -7.95 -5.02 3.10
C VAL A 92 -8.18 -5.85 4.37
N GLY A 93 -7.21 -5.87 5.28
CA GLY A 93 -7.32 -6.60 6.55
C GLY A 93 -8.45 -6.07 7.44
N ILE A 94 -8.56 -4.74 7.61
CA ILE A 94 -9.63 -4.11 8.38
C ILE A 94 -10.99 -4.38 7.72
N ALA A 95 -11.11 -4.16 6.41
CA ALA A 95 -12.37 -4.39 5.69
C ALA A 95 -12.87 -5.82 5.83
N SER A 96 -11.98 -6.80 5.68
CA SER A 96 -12.32 -8.21 5.87
C SER A 96 -12.78 -8.50 7.31
N SER A 97 -12.07 -7.96 8.31
CA SER A 97 -12.41 -8.14 9.72
C SER A 97 -13.76 -7.51 10.08
N VAL A 98 -14.05 -6.30 9.59
CA VAL A 98 -15.35 -5.62 9.77
C VAL A 98 -16.47 -6.43 9.11
N ALA A 99 -16.25 -6.88 7.88
CA ALA A 99 -17.22 -7.66 7.14
C ALA A 99 -17.55 -8.99 7.85
N GLU A 100 -16.55 -9.73 8.28
CA GLU A 100 -16.72 -10.99 9.02
C GLU A 100 -17.41 -10.77 10.36
N ALA A 101 -16.98 -9.77 11.13
CA ALA A 101 -17.58 -9.45 12.42
C ALA A 101 -19.05 -9.03 12.29
N SER A 102 -19.38 -8.24 11.25
CA SER A 102 -20.75 -7.77 10.99
C SER A 102 -21.69 -8.90 10.56
N ALA A 103 -21.18 -9.94 9.92
CA ALA A 103 -21.96 -11.09 9.45
C ALA A 103 -21.90 -12.30 10.39
N THR A 104 -21.17 -12.20 11.50
CA THR A 104 -21.07 -13.26 12.51
C THR A 104 -21.95 -12.92 13.71
N PHE A 105 -22.87 -13.83 14.05
CA PHE A 105 -23.82 -13.64 15.14
C PHE A 105 -24.02 -14.92 15.96
N THR A 106 -23.98 -14.78 17.29
CA THR A 106 -24.20 -15.88 18.23
C THR A 106 -25.42 -15.56 19.11
N PRO A 107 -26.52 -16.32 19.02
CA PRO A 107 -27.75 -16.03 19.74
C PRO A 107 -27.62 -16.11 21.27
N GLY A 108 -26.68 -16.93 21.77
CA GLY A 108 -26.36 -17.03 23.20
C GLY A 108 -25.58 -15.86 23.78
N ALA A 109 -24.99 -15.00 22.92
CA ALA A 109 -24.16 -13.85 23.30
C ALA A 109 -24.31 -12.69 22.32
N PRO A 110 -25.52 -12.13 22.12
CA PRO A 110 -25.78 -11.13 21.08
C PRO A 110 -24.96 -9.85 21.26
N ASN A 111 -24.80 -9.40 22.53
CA ASN A 111 -24.01 -8.20 22.80
C ASN A 111 -22.54 -8.35 22.45
N VAL A 112 -21.96 -9.53 22.68
CA VAL A 112 -20.56 -9.83 22.33
C VAL A 112 -20.35 -9.74 20.81
N SER A 113 -21.31 -10.23 20.01
CA SER A 113 -21.28 -10.13 18.56
C SER A 113 -21.33 -8.67 18.09
N ILE A 114 -22.23 -7.87 18.68
CA ILE A 114 -22.36 -6.45 18.38
C ILE A 114 -21.09 -5.68 18.78
N ASP A 115 -20.58 -5.91 19.98
CA ASP A 115 -19.39 -5.22 20.48
C ASP A 115 -18.16 -5.53 19.63
N ARG A 116 -18.00 -6.78 19.19
CA ARG A 116 -16.93 -7.18 18.29
C ARG A 116 -17.00 -6.45 16.95
N ALA A 117 -18.19 -6.35 16.35
CA ALA A 117 -18.36 -5.63 15.10
C ALA A 117 -18.07 -4.13 15.26
N THR A 118 -18.62 -3.51 16.30
CA THR A 118 -18.50 -2.07 16.54
C THR A 118 -17.12 -1.64 16.97
N SER A 119 -16.32 -2.51 17.60
CA SER A 119 -14.93 -2.19 17.96
C SER A 119 -14.00 -1.97 16.77
N LEU A 120 -14.40 -2.45 15.59
CA LEU A 120 -13.68 -2.30 14.33
C LEU A 120 -14.18 -1.12 13.49
N MET A 121 -15.21 -0.40 13.94
CA MET A 121 -15.83 0.68 13.18
C MET A 121 -15.47 2.05 13.76
N ALA A 122 -15.53 3.08 12.91
CA ALA A 122 -15.45 4.46 13.39
C ALA A 122 -16.59 4.76 14.38
N PRO A 123 -16.36 5.60 15.42
CA PRO A 123 -17.34 5.79 16.52
C PRO A 123 -18.76 6.10 16.09
N GLN A 124 -18.92 7.00 15.12
CA GLN A 124 -20.23 7.37 14.59
C GLN A 124 -20.93 6.21 13.88
N ARG A 125 -20.18 5.39 13.14
CA ARG A 125 -20.74 4.21 12.46
C ARG A 125 -21.04 3.10 13.45
N ALA A 126 -20.22 2.92 14.48
CA ALA A 126 -20.45 1.97 15.56
C ALA A 126 -21.77 2.22 16.29
N GLU A 127 -22.09 3.48 16.57
CA GLU A 127 -23.35 3.88 17.21
C GLU A 127 -24.55 3.60 16.29
N ALA A 128 -24.46 4.00 15.03
CA ALA A 128 -25.51 3.72 14.04
C ALA A 128 -25.74 2.21 13.89
N TYR A 129 -24.65 1.42 13.79
CA TYR A 129 -24.73 -0.03 13.67
C TYR A 129 -25.43 -0.67 14.90
N ARG A 130 -25.09 -0.25 16.13
CA ARG A 130 -25.77 -0.74 17.34
C ARG A 130 -27.27 -0.48 17.29
N ASN A 131 -27.66 0.71 16.92
CA ASN A 131 -29.08 1.09 16.86
C ASN A 131 -29.86 0.29 15.81
N GLU A 132 -29.27 0.15 14.62
CA GLU A 132 -29.86 -0.62 13.51
C GLU A 132 -29.93 -2.12 13.82
N PHE A 133 -28.85 -2.69 14.38
CA PHE A 133 -28.72 -4.12 14.56
C PHE A 133 -29.43 -4.67 15.81
N ASN A 134 -29.71 -3.84 16.82
CA ASN A 134 -30.36 -4.29 18.06
C ASN A 134 -31.73 -4.97 17.81
N ALA A 135 -32.53 -4.45 16.90
CA ALA A 135 -33.80 -5.05 16.55
C ALA A 135 -33.64 -6.41 15.84
N VAL A 136 -32.69 -6.47 14.91
CA VAL A 136 -32.36 -7.70 14.19
C VAL A 136 -31.79 -8.74 15.13
N ALA A 137 -30.89 -8.36 16.05
CA ALA A 137 -30.32 -9.25 17.06
C ALA A 137 -31.35 -9.90 17.95
N LYS A 138 -32.40 -9.15 18.38
CA LYS A 138 -33.51 -9.70 19.18
C LYS A 138 -34.29 -10.76 18.39
N ASP A 139 -34.61 -10.50 17.13
CA ASP A 139 -35.27 -11.47 16.26
C ASP A 139 -34.44 -12.73 16.02
N LEU A 140 -33.16 -12.58 15.70
CA LEU A 140 -32.23 -13.69 15.52
C LEU A 140 -32.10 -14.54 16.80
N THR A 141 -32.01 -13.87 17.95
CA THR A 141 -31.93 -14.54 19.26
C THR A 141 -33.21 -15.34 19.57
N SER A 142 -34.40 -14.76 19.34
CA SER A 142 -35.67 -15.43 19.60
C SER A 142 -35.83 -16.70 18.73
N ARG A 143 -35.29 -16.68 17.53
CA ARG A 143 -35.33 -17.81 16.60
C ARG A 143 -34.14 -18.77 16.75
N GLY A 144 -33.19 -18.46 17.64
CA GLY A 144 -31.99 -19.27 17.84
C GLY A 144 -31.07 -19.33 16.63
N VAL A 145 -31.10 -18.31 15.78
CA VAL A 145 -30.34 -18.29 14.52
C VAL A 145 -28.90 -17.85 14.80
N ALA A 146 -27.94 -18.71 14.48
CA ALA A 146 -26.51 -18.38 14.50
C ALA A 146 -26.02 -18.13 13.06
N GLY A 147 -25.18 -17.10 12.91
CA GLY A 147 -24.49 -16.77 11.67
C GLY A 147 -22.97 -16.83 11.83
N GLN A 148 -22.27 -17.39 10.87
CA GLN A 148 -20.82 -17.37 10.81
C GLN A 148 -20.38 -16.99 9.40
N ALA A 149 -19.45 -16.05 9.29
CA ALA A 149 -18.93 -15.62 8.01
C ALA A 149 -17.40 -15.69 7.97
N SER A 150 -16.88 -15.98 6.80
CA SER A 150 -15.46 -15.95 6.48
C SER A 150 -15.22 -15.29 5.13
N THR A 151 -14.17 -14.48 5.03
CA THR A 151 -13.77 -13.84 3.79
C THR A 151 -13.19 -14.88 2.83
N VAL A 152 -13.70 -14.89 1.60
CA VAL A 152 -13.21 -15.72 0.49
C VAL A 152 -12.20 -14.92 -0.34
N SER A 153 -12.51 -13.63 -0.58
CA SER A 153 -11.66 -12.72 -1.34
C SER A 153 -11.97 -11.30 -0.94
N ALA A 154 -10.95 -10.45 -0.94
CA ALA A 154 -11.12 -9.01 -0.77
C ALA A 154 -10.16 -8.28 -1.72
N GLY A 155 -10.63 -7.18 -2.30
CA GLY A 155 -9.87 -6.37 -3.23
C GLY A 155 -10.18 -4.89 -3.09
N ILE A 156 -9.15 -4.06 -3.27
CA ILE A 156 -9.29 -2.61 -3.24
C ILE A 156 -9.96 -2.13 -4.53
N GLU A 157 -11.05 -1.41 -4.40
CA GLU A 157 -11.68 -0.71 -5.52
C GLU A 157 -11.04 0.66 -5.73
N THR A 158 -10.74 1.35 -4.63
CA THR A 158 -10.13 2.68 -4.66
C THR A 158 -9.38 2.91 -3.36
N ILE A 159 -8.22 3.55 -3.43
CA ILE A 159 -7.46 4.03 -2.28
C ILE A 159 -6.92 5.43 -2.53
N GLY A 160 -7.09 6.29 -1.57
CA GLY A 160 -6.57 7.66 -1.53
C GLY A 160 -5.88 7.96 -0.22
N PRO A 161 -5.40 9.20 -0.01
CA PRO A 161 -4.66 9.57 1.20
C PRO A 161 -5.44 9.35 2.51
N ASN A 162 -6.76 9.58 2.49
CA ASN A 162 -7.61 9.55 3.68
C ASN A 162 -8.89 8.70 3.51
N PHE A 163 -9.00 7.96 2.43
CA PHE A 163 -10.21 7.24 2.08
C PHE A 163 -9.84 5.98 1.28
N ALA A 164 -10.54 4.88 1.55
CA ALA A 164 -10.42 3.65 0.79
C ALA A 164 -11.77 2.95 0.66
N SER A 165 -11.96 2.24 -0.45
CA SER A 165 -13.10 1.36 -0.70
C SER A 165 -12.60 -0.04 -1.05
N VAL A 166 -13.13 -1.03 -0.36
CA VAL A 166 -12.76 -2.45 -0.52
C VAL A 166 -14.01 -3.27 -0.81
N ALA A 167 -13.97 -4.04 -1.88
CA ALA A 167 -14.96 -5.08 -2.14
C ALA A 167 -14.55 -6.36 -1.41
N VAL A 168 -15.45 -6.91 -0.60
CA VAL A 168 -15.23 -8.14 0.17
C VAL A 168 -16.27 -9.17 -0.24
N VAL A 169 -15.81 -10.35 -0.64
CA VAL A 169 -16.65 -11.52 -0.92
C VAL A 169 -16.50 -12.49 0.23
N MET A 170 -17.62 -12.84 0.85
CA MET A 170 -17.66 -13.73 2.02
C MET A 170 -18.52 -14.96 1.75
N ARG A 171 -18.18 -16.04 2.41
CA ARG A 171 -19.08 -17.18 2.62
C ARG A 171 -19.71 -17.04 3.99
N ALA A 172 -21.03 -16.93 4.04
CA ALA A 172 -21.79 -16.93 5.26
C ALA A 172 -22.55 -18.26 5.41
N THR A 173 -22.53 -18.82 6.62
CA THR A 173 -23.28 -20.02 6.98
C THR A 173 -24.27 -19.63 8.08
N GLN A 174 -25.54 -19.91 7.84
CA GLN A 174 -26.61 -19.69 8.80
C GLN A 174 -27.08 -21.01 9.36
N ASN A 175 -27.09 -21.13 10.68
CA ASN A 175 -27.59 -22.29 11.41
C ASN A 175 -28.88 -21.90 12.15
N THR A 176 -29.96 -22.61 11.85
CA THR A 176 -31.26 -22.43 12.50
C THR A 176 -31.62 -23.76 13.17
N PRO A 177 -32.13 -23.79 14.41
CA PRO A 177 -32.56 -25.02 15.06
C PRO A 177 -33.52 -25.80 14.20
N ASN A 178 -33.33 -27.11 14.13
CA ASN A 178 -34.17 -28.05 13.37
C ASN A 178 -34.22 -27.81 11.82
N LYS A 179 -33.25 -27.07 11.29
CA LYS A 179 -33.09 -26.87 9.83
C LYS A 179 -31.66 -27.20 9.40
N PRO A 180 -31.46 -27.69 8.18
CA PRO A 180 -30.10 -27.85 7.65
C PRO A 180 -29.40 -26.50 7.56
N ALA A 181 -28.10 -26.50 7.79
CA ALA A 181 -27.25 -25.30 7.65
C ALA A 181 -27.34 -24.77 6.22
N GLN A 182 -27.54 -23.46 6.09
CA GLN A 182 -27.60 -22.78 4.81
C GLN A 182 -26.32 -21.98 4.59
N ALA A 183 -25.65 -22.23 3.47
CA ALA A 183 -24.50 -21.46 3.06
C ALA A 183 -24.85 -20.54 1.90
N THR A 184 -24.37 -19.31 1.97
CA THR A 184 -24.56 -18.31 0.89
C THR A 184 -23.26 -17.54 0.68
N VAL A 185 -23.12 -16.94 -0.50
CA VAL A 185 -22.02 -16.01 -0.80
C VAL A 185 -22.56 -14.59 -0.80
N LEU A 186 -21.92 -13.73 -0.06
CA LEU A 186 -22.28 -12.33 0.10
C LEU A 186 -21.16 -11.44 -0.44
N GLY A 187 -21.52 -10.41 -1.19
CA GLY A 187 -20.62 -9.34 -1.59
C GLY A 187 -20.92 -8.07 -0.79
N LEU A 188 -19.92 -7.49 -0.18
CA LEU A 188 -20.02 -6.24 0.58
C LEU A 188 -18.99 -5.23 0.07
N ARG A 189 -19.36 -3.96 0.15
CA ARG A 189 -18.42 -2.85 -0.01
C ARG A 189 -18.20 -2.23 1.36
N VAL A 190 -16.93 -2.16 1.78
CA VAL A 190 -16.51 -1.51 3.02
C VAL A 190 -15.73 -0.26 2.66
N THR A 191 -16.20 0.87 3.19
CA THR A 191 -15.52 2.15 3.02
C THR A 191 -14.80 2.50 4.32
N LEU A 192 -13.53 2.86 4.21
CA LEU A 192 -12.69 3.25 5.33
C LEU A 192 -12.25 4.70 5.18
N THR A 193 -12.05 5.35 6.31
CA THR A 193 -11.46 6.69 6.41
C THR A 193 -10.22 6.65 7.27
N LYS A 194 -9.22 7.47 6.94
CA LYS A 194 -8.00 7.60 7.74
C LYS A 194 -8.15 8.80 8.67
N GLN A 195 -8.15 8.55 9.97
CA GLN A 195 -8.23 9.58 11.02
C GLN A 195 -7.00 9.44 11.93
N ASP A 196 -6.30 10.52 12.18
CA ASP A 196 -5.09 10.54 13.01
C ASP A 196 -4.06 9.47 12.63
N GLY A 197 -3.91 9.25 11.30
CA GLY A 197 -2.97 8.26 10.76
C GLY A 197 -3.45 6.80 10.85
N ARG A 198 -4.65 6.52 11.35
CA ARG A 198 -5.23 5.17 11.45
C ARG A 198 -6.43 4.99 10.54
N TRP A 199 -6.53 3.84 9.91
CA TRP A 199 -7.68 3.44 9.11
C TRP A 199 -8.80 2.90 10.02
N LEU A 200 -10.02 3.43 9.80
CA LEU A 200 -11.24 3.06 10.54
C LEU A 200 -12.41 2.86 9.57
#